data_0a9184b7ed5d4e302522a56c4e32e4f3
#
_entry.id   0a9184b7ed5d4e302522a56c4e32e4f3
#
_cell.length_a   1.000
_cell.length_b   1.000
_cell.length_c   1.000
_cell.angle_alpha   90.00
_cell.angle_beta   90.00
_cell.angle_gamma   90.00
#
_symmetry.space_group_name_H-M   'P 1'
#
loop_
_entity.id
_entity.type
_entity.pdbx_description
1 polymer ?
#
loop_
_entity_poly.entity_id
_entity_poly.type
_entity_poly.pdbx_seq_one_letter_code
_entity_poly.pdbx_strand_id
1 'polypeptide(L)'
;MMSNPSLHLVIRMETRVTDQASFLLRRRDWQNTSLMLDFFTREYGCIRAIAKGARRNAASTPYQPFVMCSINWSGKHELKTLTAIEGQALPVDEGNYLPLLYVNELICALLPPGEANPEIFANYLTLLKQSVETLELKDLRNFELELLQLLGYFPDVSLDADTGEKIRDDTCYQFVINSGFVACADSAKDSVDGRVVLDWIEGNYQQDSVLRLAKSVLRSTIDFNLHGKTLKSRDVYLEMQRRK
;
A
#
# COMPACT_ATOMS: atom_id res chain seq x y z
N MET A 1 23.64 -22.79 -24.41
CA MET A 1 23.19 -23.33 -23.12
C MET A 1 23.80 -22.47 -22.02
N MET A 2 23.11 -21.45 -21.56
CA MET A 2 23.52 -20.63 -20.41
C MET A 2 22.42 -20.79 -19.37
N SER A 3 22.76 -21.47 -18.29
CA SER A 3 21.91 -21.74 -17.15
C SER A 3 21.67 -20.46 -16.38
N ASN A 4 20.41 -20.10 -16.28
CA ASN A 4 19.89 -19.02 -15.45
C ASN A 4 20.09 -19.40 -13.97
N PRO A 5 20.79 -18.62 -13.12
CA PRO A 5 20.86 -18.92 -11.71
C PRO A 5 19.52 -18.50 -11.07
N SER A 6 18.74 -19.50 -10.68
CA SER A 6 17.57 -19.32 -9.82
C SER A 6 17.99 -18.56 -8.56
N LEU A 7 17.52 -17.35 -8.39
CA LEU A 7 17.55 -16.66 -7.11
C LEU A 7 16.66 -17.46 -6.13
N HIS A 8 17.26 -18.39 -5.41
CA HIS A 8 16.64 -18.95 -4.23
C HIS A 8 16.58 -17.86 -3.17
N LEU A 9 15.37 -17.33 -2.96
CA LEU A 9 15.05 -16.49 -1.82
C LEU A 9 15.37 -17.31 -0.54
N VAL A 10 16.49 -17.01 0.11
CA VAL A 10 16.83 -17.62 1.39
C VAL A 10 15.92 -16.99 2.43
N ILE A 11 14.78 -17.64 2.70
CA ILE A 11 13.96 -17.31 3.87
C ILE A 11 14.84 -17.51 5.10
N ARG A 12 15.35 -16.42 5.65
CA ARG A 12 16.12 -16.43 6.91
C ARG A 12 15.19 -16.90 8.03
N MET A 13 15.29 -18.17 8.38
CA MET A 13 14.55 -18.75 9.51
C MET A 13 15.26 -18.40 10.83
N GLU A 14 15.40 -17.11 11.12
CA GLU A 14 15.93 -16.69 12.40
C GLU A 14 14.90 -16.96 13.51
N THR A 15 15.33 -17.65 14.56
CA THR A 15 14.48 -17.99 15.71
C THR A 15 14.23 -16.80 16.62
N ARG A 16 15.06 -15.77 16.54
CA ARG A 16 14.97 -14.53 17.30
C ARG A 16 15.52 -13.37 16.48
N VAL A 17 14.75 -12.31 16.43
CA VAL A 17 15.09 -11.08 15.72
C VAL A 17 14.97 -9.92 16.71
N THR A 18 15.87 -8.96 16.66
CA THR A 18 15.93 -7.80 17.55
C THR A 18 16.03 -6.50 16.76
N ASP A 19 15.56 -5.42 17.37
CA ASP A 19 15.74 -4.02 16.93
C ASP A 19 15.28 -3.74 15.50
N GLN A 20 14.14 -4.35 15.11
CA GLN A 20 13.59 -4.15 13.79
C GLN A 20 12.72 -2.91 13.70
N ALA A 21 13.11 -1.99 12.81
CA ALA A 21 12.28 -0.85 12.43
C ALA A 21 10.97 -1.33 11.80
N SER A 22 9.85 -0.85 12.30
CA SER A 22 8.54 -1.32 11.87
C SER A 22 7.44 -0.29 12.09
N PHE A 23 6.30 -0.52 11.44
CA PHE A 23 5.04 0.16 11.70
C PHE A 23 3.96 -0.85 12.03
N LEU A 24 3.12 -0.53 13.02
CA LEU A 24 1.93 -1.32 13.30
C LEU A 24 0.83 -0.96 12.30
N LEU A 25 0.50 -1.90 11.41
CA LEU A 25 -0.54 -1.72 10.39
C LEU A 25 -1.93 -2.03 10.94
N ARG A 26 -2.05 -3.11 11.74
CA ARG A 26 -3.33 -3.58 12.26
C ARG A 26 -3.19 -4.26 13.60
N ARG A 27 -4.17 -4.00 14.48
CA ARG A 27 -4.29 -4.59 15.81
C ARG A 27 -5.64 -5.26 15.97
N ARG A 28 -5.65 -6.41 16.62
CA ARG A 28 -6.87 -7.15 16.98
C ARG A 28 -6.70 -7.78 18.36
N ASP A 29 -7.78 -7.86 19.11
CA ASP A 29 -7.82 -8.67 20.33
C ASP A 29 -7.57 -10.14 20.00
N TRP A 30 -6.76 -10.79 20.83
CA TRP A 30 -6.42 -12.20 20.70
C TRP A 30 -6.50 -12.90 22.05
N GLN A 31 -7.35 -13.92 22.15
CA GLN A 31 -7.65 -14.60 23.42
C GLN A 31 -8.04 -13.58 24.54
N ASN A 32 -7.84 -13.94 25.82
CA ASN A 32 -8.33 -13.12 26.93
C ASN A 32 -7.46 -11.89 27.23
N THR A 33 -6.15 -11.95 27.00
CA THR A 33 -5.19 -10.94 27.46
C THR A 33 -4.20 -10.46 26.41
N SER A 34 -4.17 -11.08 25.23
CA SER A 34 -3.18 -10.84 24.19
C SER A 34 -3.71 -9.95 23.06
N LEU A 35 -2.80 -9.38 22.30
CA LEU A 35 -3.08 -8.72 21.02
C LEU A 35 -2.45 -9.51 19.88
N MET A 36 -3.14 -9.59 18.77
CA MET A 36 -2.58 -9.98 17.47
C MET A 36 -2.28 -8.74 16.68
N LEU A 37 -1.04 -8.61 16.22
CA LEU A 37 -0.47 -7.43 15.63
C LEU A 37 0.10 -7.79 14.25
N ASP A 38 -0.30 -7.05 13.22
CA ASP A 38 0.30 -7.13 11.90
C ASP A 38 1.24 -5.93 11.76
N PHE A 39 2.54 -6.20 11.59
CA PHE A 39 3.58 -5.19 11.43
C PHE A 39 4.10 -5.19 10.00
N PHE A 40 4.43 -4.02 9.49
CA PHE A 40 5.29 -3.84 8.34
C PHE A 40 6.71 -3.51 8.83
N THR A 41 7.65 -4.40 8.58
CA THR A 41 9.04 -4.27 9.00
C THR A 41 9.93 -3.95 7.81
N ARG A 42 11.01 -3.24 8.05
CA ARG A 42 11.95 -2.84 6.99
C ARG A 42 12.64 -4.03 6.34
N GLU A 43 13.12 -4.98 7.15
CA GLU A 43 14.02 -6.05 6.72
C GLU A 43 13.30 -7.41 6.50
N TYR A 44 12.07 -7.55 7.01
CA TYR A 44 11.32 -8.81 7.00
C TYR A 44 9.91 -8.69 6.41
N GLY A 45 9.59 -7.54 5.79
CA GLY A 45 8.27 -7.31 5.21
C GLY A 45 7.12 -7.35 6.22
N CYS A 46 5.97 -7.83 5.79
CA CYS A 46 4.81 -7.96 6.66
C CYS A 46 4.92 -9.21 7.55
N ILE A 47 4.88 -9.02 8.87
CA ILE A 47 4.88 -10.10 9.86
C ILE A 47 3.66 -10.02 10.76
N ARG A 48 3.25 -11.16 11.28
CA ARG A 48 2.20 -11.25 12.30
C ARG A 48 2.78 -11.74 13.61
N ALA A 49 2.49 -11.01 14.71
CA ALA A 49 2.99 -11.37 16.03
C ALA A 49 1.90 -11.33 17.10
N ILE A 50 2.04 -12.18 18.12
CA ILE A 50 1.22 -12.15 19.34
C ILE A 50 2.00 -11.39 20.42
N ALA A 51 1.38 -10.34 20.96
CA ALA A 51 1.84 -9.64 22.16
C ALA A 51 1.07 -10.18 23.37
N LYS A 52 1.70 -11.08 24.12
CA LYS A 52 1.08 -11.71 25.28
C LYS A 52 0.87 -10.71 26.42
N GLY A 53 -0.33 -10.71 27.02
CA GLY A 53 -0.67 -9.80 28.11
C GLY A 53 -0.83 -8.33 27.74
N ALA A 54 -0.64 -7.97 26.47
CA ALA A 54 -0.62 -6.57 26.01
C ALA A 54 -1.99 -5.90 25.94
N ARG A 55 -3.10 -6.65 26.05
CA ARG A 55 -4.45 -6.08 25.96
C ARG A 55 -4.71 -5.01 27.02
N ARG A 56 -4.13 -5.14 28.21
CA ARG A 56 -4.25 -4.13 29.29
C ARG A 56 -3.60 -2.79 28.90
N ASN A 57 -2.58 -2.83 28.05
CA ASN A 57 -1.80 -1.67 27.60
C ASN A 57 -2.12 -1.30 26.14
N ALA A 58 -3.23 -1.78 25.59
CA ALA A 58 -3.58 -1.57 24.18
C ALA A 58 -3.70 -0.09 23.79
N ALA A 59 -3.97 0.80 24.74
CA ALA A 59 -4.02 2.24 24.52
C ALA A 59 -2.64 2.92 24.53
N SER A 60 -1.56 2.21 24.95
CA SER A 60 -0.22 2.80 24.97
C SER A 60 0.33 3.03 23.55
N THR A 61 1.22 3.99 23.43
CA THR A 61 1.77 4.46 22.15
C THR A 61 2.24 3.36 21.22
N PRO A 62 3.05 2.37 21.62
CA PRO A 62 3.57 1.40 20.66
C PRO A 62 2.51 0.48 20.05
N TYR A 63 1.30 0.44 20.59
CA TYR A 63 0.19 -0.36 20.07
C TYR A 63 -0.82 0.46 19.25
N GLN A 64 -0.46 1.68 18.86
CA GLN A 64 -1.29 2.53 18.01
C GLN A 64 -0.78 2.51 16.54
N PRO A 65 -1.65 2.77 15.54
CA PRO A 65 -1.21 2.98 14.17
C PRO A 65 -0.35 4.24 14.05
N PHE A 66 0.43 4.33 12.98
CA PHE A 66 1.26 5.48 12.63
C PHE A 66 2.37 5.78 13.66
N VAL A 67 2.76 4.78 14.42
CA VAL A 67 3.89 4.81 15.35
C VAL A 67 5.05 4.08 14.71
N MET A 68 6.20 4.74 14.64
CA MET A 68 7.44 4.09 14.26
C MET A 68 7.95 3.28 15.46
N CYS A 69 8.04 1.97 15.29
CA CYS A 69 8.41 1.04 16.35
C CYS A 69 9.77 0.40 16.08
N SER A 70 10.50 0.11 17.15
CA SER A 70 11.53 -0.93 17.20
C SER A 70 10.91 -2.16 17.88
N ILE A 71 10.95 -3.30 17.20
CA ILE A 71 10.33 -4.54 17.71
C ILE A 71 11.33 -5.69 17.75
N ASN A 72 11.13 -6.55 18.75
CA ASN A 72 11.82 -7.83 18.89
C ASN A 72 10.81 -8.96 18.86
N TRP A 73 11.12 -10.05 18.19
CA TRP A 73 10.25 -11.22 18.19
C TRP A 73 11.04 -12.53 18.20
N SER A 74 10.33 -13.60 18.51
CA SER A 74 10.82 -14.97 18.42
C SER A 74 9.82 -15.88 17.73
N GLY A 75 10.28 -16.99 17.18
CA GLY A 75 9.48 -18.03 16.54
C GLY A 75 9.85 -18.28 15.09
N LYS A 76 9.78 -19.55 14.69
CA LYS A 76 10.11 -20.02 13.32
C LYS A 76 8.92 -19.98 12.37
N HIS A 77 7.69 -20.00 12.90
CA HIS A 77 6.45 -20.06 12.11
C HIS A 77 6.01 -18.65 11.68
N GLU A 78 5.03 -18.57 10.80
CA GLU A 78 4.44 -17.30 10.35
C GLU A 78 3.95 -16.44 11.54
N LEU A 79 3.31 -17.07 12.53
CA LEU A 79 2.87 -16.39 13.72
C LEU A 79 4.03 -16.30 14.73
N LYS A 80 4.54 -15.09 14.89
CA LYS A 80 5.66 -14.77 15.79
C LYS A 80 5.15 -14.50 17.20
N THR A 81 6.06 -14.50 18.17
CA THR A 81 5.81 -14.01 19.53
C THR A 81 6.58 -12.71 19.70
N LEU A 82 5.88 -11.61 19.92
CA LEU A 82 6.51 -10.32 20.25
C LEU A 82 7.16 -10.40 21.63
N THR A 83 8.44 -10.04 21.73
CA THR A 83 9.20 -10.08 22.97
C THR A 83 9.51 -8.70 23.53
N ALA A 84 9.61 -7.69 22.68
CA ALA A 84 9.74 -6.29 23.04
C ALA A 84 9.13 -5.40 21.97
N ILE A 85 8.65 -4.23 22.35
CA ILE A 85 8.21 -3.16 21.48
C ILE A 85 8.46 -1.81 22.15
N GLU A 86 9.11 -0.93 21.42
CA GLU A 86 9.26 0.47 21.76
C GLU A 86 8.77 1.29 20.56
N GLY A 87 8.18 2.45 20.80
CA GLY A 87 7.64 3.24 19.70
C GLY A 87 7.58 4.71 19.99
N GLN A 88 7.77 5.49 18.93
CA GLN A 88 7.60 6.93 18.91
C GLN A 88 6.47 7.28 17.94
N ALA A 89 5.46 7.99 18.45
CA ALA A 89 4.37 8.48 17.62
C ALA A 89 4.90 9.50 16.61
N LEU A 90 4.46 9.37 15.38
CA LEU A 90 4.63 10.41 14.38
C LEU A 90 3.43 11.37 14.49
N PRO A 91 3.66 12.68 14.38
CA PRO A 91 2.55 13.62 14.31
C PRO A 91 1.78 13.38 13.00
N VAL A 92 0.50 13.09 13.13
CA VAL A 92 -0.41 12.86 11.98
C VAL A 92 -1.64 13.69 12.22
N ASP A 93 -2.06 14.48 11.23
CA ASP A 93 -3.31 15.22 11.28
C ASP A 93 -4.51 14.26 11.34
N GLU A 94 -5.51 14.56 12.18
CA GLU A 94 -6.67 13.69 12.40
C GLU A 94 -7.47 13.44 11.12
N GLY A 95 -7.52 14.42 10.21
CA GLY A 95 -8.18 14.30 8.91
C GLY A 95 -7.56 13.21 8.02
N ASN A 96 -6.28 12.89 8.25
CA ASN A 96 -5.54 11.88 7.50
C ASN A 96 -5.69 10.46 8.03
N TYR A 97 -6.31 10.24 9.19
CA TYR A 97 -6.40 8.91 9.80
C TYR A 97 -7.09 7.90 8.89
N LEU A 98 -8.23 8.23 8.32
CA LEU A 98 -8.94 7.29 7.45
C LEU A 98 -8.19 6.99 6.14
N PRO A 99 -7.65 7.98 5.41
CA PRO A 99 -6.73 7.75 4.30
C PRO A 99 -5.54 6.85 4.65
N LEU A 100 -4.88 7.07 5.79
CA LEU A 100 -3.73 6.28 6.21
C LEU A 100 -4.12 4.87 6.67
N LEU A 101 -5.27 4.68 7.31
CA LEU A 101 -5.80 3.34 7.61
C LEU A 101 -6.09 2.55 6.32
N TYR A 102 -6.55 3.22 5.26
CA TYR A 102 -6.69 2.61 3.95
C TYR A 102 -5.33 2.16 3.40
N VAL A 103 -4.28 2.99 3.51
CA VAL A 103 -2.91 2.61 3.12
C VAL A 103 -2.43 1.40 3.90
N ASN A 104 -2.66 1.36 5.21
CA ASN A 104 -2.33 0.20 6.05
C ASN A 104 -3.03 -1.08 5.56
N GLU A 105 -4.30 -0.98 5.18
CA GLU A 105 -5.04 -2.13 4.63
C GLU A 105 -4.48 -2.58 3.28
N LEU A 106 -4.09 -1.65 2.41
CA LEU A 106 -3.43 -1.97 1.12
C LEU A 106 -2.14 -2.74 1.34
N ILE A 107 -1.25 -2.25 2.20
CA ILE A 107 0.00 -2.92 2.54
C ILE A 107 -0.28 -4.34 3.06
N CYS A 108 -1.20 -4.48 4.02
CA CYS A 108 -1.57 -5.79 4.57
C CYS A 108 -2.18 -6.76 3.55
N ALA A 109 -2.84 -6.26 2.52
CA ALA A 109 -3.60 -7.07 1.58
C ALA A 109 -2.78 -7.45 0.34
N LEU A 110 -1.87 -6.58 -0.10
CA LEU A 110 -1.13 -6.71 -1.35
C LEU A 110 0.30 -7.23 -1.16
N LEU A 111 0.97 -6.90 -0.04
CA LEU A 111 2.32 -7.40 0.18
C LEU A 111 2.32 -8.88 0.58
N PRO A 112 3.17 -9.70 -0.05
CA PRO A 112 3.41 -11.07 0.39
C PRO A 112 3.99 -11.09 1.81
N PRO A 113 3.53 -11.98 2.70
CA PRO A 113 4.08 -12.10 4.04
C PRO A 113 5.56 -12.49 4.02
N GLY A 114 6.38 -11.83 4.84
CA GLY A 114 7.78 -12.18 5.04
C GLY A 114 8.73 -11.73 3.93
N GLU A 115 8.26 -11.04 2.91
CA GLU A 115 9.10 -10.47 1.86
C GLU A 115 9.49 -9.04 2.21
N ALA A 116 10.79 -8.79 2.38
CA ALA A 116 11.32 -7.45 2.62
C ALA A 116 11.07 -6.56 1.40
N ASN A 117 10.55 -5.37 1.66
CA ASN A 117 10.38 -4.35 0.64
C ASN A 117 10.77 -2.97 1.20
N PRO A 118 12.09 -2.69 1.28
CA PRO A 118 12.58 -1.46 1.92
C PRO A 118 12.18 -0.19 1.18
N GLU A 119 11.92 -0.25 -0.12
CA GLU A 119 11.45 0.90 -0.89
C GLU A 119 10.01 1.26 -0.52
N ILE A 120 9.11 0.28 -0.46
CA ILE A 120 7.72 0.51 0.01
C ILE A 120 7.74 1.01 1.46
N PHE A 121 8.63 0.48 2.31
CA PHE A 121 8.79 0.95 3.69
C PHE A 121 9.22 2.43 3.74
N ALA A 122 10.16 2.85 2.89
CA ALA A 122 10.60 4.24 2.79
C ALA A 122 9.49 5.16 2.28
N ASN A 123 8.73 4.73 1.25
CA ASN A 123 7.61 5.48 0.70
C ASN A 123 6.49 5.65 1.74
N TYR A 124 6.19 4.60 2.50
CA TYR A 124 5.22 4.68 3.60
C TYR A 124 5.67 5.64 4.71
N LEU A 125 6.94 5.61 5.11
CA LEU A 125 7.50 6.57 6.06
C LEU A 125 7.42 8.01 5.54
N THR A 126 7.68 8.23 4.26
CA THR A 126 7.58 9.54 3.61
C THR A 126 6.14 10.05 3.64
N LEU A 127 5.17 9.22 3.27
CA LEU A 127 3.75 9.56 3.34
C LEU A 127 3.31 9.92 4.78
N LEU A 128 3.76 9.16 5.78
CA LEU A 128 3.48 9.48 7.19
C LEU A 128 4.10 10.82 7.63
N LYS A 129 5.29 11.16 7.16
CA LYS A 129 5.91 12.46 7.45
C LYS A 129 5.17 13.62 6.79
N GLN A 130 4.65 13.43 5.58
CA GLN A 130 3.83 14.43 4.89
C GLN A 130 2.47 14.62 5.56
N SER A 131 1.96 13.61 6.24
CA SER A 131 0.64 13.61 6.88
C SER A 131 0.52 14.46 8.17
N VAL A 132 1.56 15.20 8.53
CA VAL A 132 1.53 16.26 9.56
C VAL A 132 0.59 17.38 9.12
N GLU A 133 0.53 17.64 7.83
CA GLU A 133 -0.43 18.53 7.17
C GLU A 133 -1.51 17.70 6.46
N THR A 134 -2.53 18.36 5.95
CA THR A 134 -3.58 17.67 5.19
C THR A 134 -3.01 17.06 3.92
N LEU A 135 -3.10 15.73 3.81
CA LEU A 135 -2.72 15.02 2.58
C LEU A 135 -3.64 15.41 1.44
N GLU A 136 -3.05 15.70 0.30
CA GLU A 136 -3.79 15.90 -0.93
C GLU A 136 -4.14 14.56 -1.58
N LEU A 137 -5.17 14.56 -2.42
CA LEU A 137 -5.58 13.35 -3.13
C LEU A 137 -4.45 12.79 -4.01
N LYS A 138 -3.61 13.65 -4.58
CA LYS A 138 -2.46 13.25 -5.38
C LYS A 138 -1.45 12.42 -4.58
N ASP A 139 -1.24 12.73 -3.29
CA ASP A 139 -0.26 12.02 -2.46
C ASP A 139 -0.67 10.55 -2.27
N LEU A 140 -1.96 10.31 -2.06
CA LEU A 140 -2.48 8.95 -2.02
C LEU A 140 -2.38 8.23 -3.36
N ARG A 141 -2.65 8.94 -4.48
CA ARG A 141 -2.54 8.36 -5.83
C ARG A 141 -1.10 7.98 -6.16
N ASN A 142 -0.15 8.84 -5.79
CA ASN A 142 1.28 8.56 -5.97
C ASN A 142 1.71 7.34 -5.14
N PHE A 143 1.31 7.27 -3.86
CA PHE A 143 1.62 6.10 -3.04
C PHE A 143 1.03 4.80 -3.60
N GLU A 144 -0.23 4.82 -4.06
CA GLU A 144 -0.87 3.66 -4.69
C GLU A 144 -0.14 3.22 -5.96
N LEU A 145 0.25 4.18 -6.81
CA LEU A 145 0.99 3.91 -8.04
C LEU A 145 2.34 3.26 -7.73
N GLU A 146 3.14 3.88 -6.87
CA GLU A 146 4.45 3.38 -6.47
C GLU A 146 4.36 1.98 -5.84
N LEU A 147 3.36 1.76 -4.97
CA LEU A 147 3.10 0.46 -4.36
C LEU A 147 2.84 -0.62 -5.43
N LEU A 148 1.96 -0.34 -6.38
CA LEU A 148 1.62 -1.29 -7.45
C LEU A 148 2.79 -1.53 -8.40
N GLN A 149 3.57 -0.51 -8.73
CA GLN A 149 4.78 -0.62 -9.57
C GLN A 149 5.84 -1.49 -8.89
N LEU A 150 6.15 -1.22 -7.60
CA LEU A 150 7.14 -1.98 -6.84
C LEU A 150 6.74 -3.44 -6.63
N LEU A 151 5.44 -3.74 -6.61
CA LEU A 151 4.92 -5.10 -6.56
C LEU A 151 4.81 -5.78 -7.94
N GLY A 152 5.10 -5.07 -9.02
CA GLY A 152 4.94 -5.60 -10.38
C GLY A 152 3.48 -5.80 -10.81
N TYR A 153 2.54 -5.10 -10.18
CA TYR A 153 1.10 -5.17 -10.45
C TYR A 153 0.61 -4.07 -11.40
N PHE A 154 1.49 -3.18 -11.81
CA PHE A 154 1.13 -2.06 -12.67
C PHE A 154 1.85 -2.16 -14.01
N PRO A 155 1.11 -2.09 -15.14
CA PRO A 155 1.70 -2.15 -16.47
C PRO A 155 2.44 -0.85 -16.81
N ASP A 156 3.27 -0.88 -17.84
CA ASP A 156 3.80 0.33 -18.44
C ASP A 156 2.66 1.11 -19.11
N VAL A 157 2.43 2.32 -18.66
CA VAL A 157 1.37 3.21 -19.17
C VAL A 157 1.91 4.32 -20.07
N SER A 158 3.22 4.32 -20.36
CA SER A 158 3.86 5.29 -21.24
C SER A 158 3.69 4.97 -22.72
N LEU A 159 3.26 3.73 -23.01
CA LEU A 159 3.09 3.21 -24.35
C LEU A 159 1.65 2.72 -24.55
N ASP A 160 1.20 2.79 -25.80
CA ASP A 160 0.01 2.08 -26.24
C ASP A 160 0.27 0.57 -26.19
N ALA A 161 -0.55 -0.16 -25.45
CA ALA A 161 -0.31 -1.58 -25.19
C ALA A 161 -0.49 -2.49 -26.42
N ASP A 162 -1.23 -2.05 -27.42
CA ASP A 162 -1.44 -2.81 -28.66
C ASP A 162 -0.34 -2.55 -29.69
N THR A 163 0.11 -1.30 -29.81
CA THR A 163 1.04 -0.90 -30.85
C THR A 163 2.48 -0.77 -30.37
N GLY A 164 2.71 -0.57 -29.08
CA GLY A 164 4.02 -0.25 -28.49
C GLY A 164 4.50 1.17 -28.81
N GLU A 165 3.67 2.01 -29.41
CA GLU A 165 3.98 3.41 -29.68
C GLU A 165 3.75 4.27 -28.41
N LYS A 166 4.38 5.44 -28.37
CA LYS A 166 4.14 6.39 -27.27
C LYS A 166 2.71 6.88 -27.28
N ILE A 167 2.16 7.10 -26.10
CA ILE A 167 0.87 7.77 -25.93
C ILE A 167 0.90 9.15 -26.65
N ARG A 168 -0.16 9.45 -27.37
CA ARG A 168 -0.32 10.68 -28.16
C ARG A 168 -1.43 11.53 -27.56
N ASP A 169 -1.25 12.84 -27.57
CA ASP A 169 -2.20 13.81 -27.01
C ASP A 169 -3.49 13.96 -27.85
N ASP A 170 -3.41 13.62 -29.14
CA ASP A 170 -4.53 13.73 -30.11
C ASP A 170 -5.35 12.44 -30.28
N THR A 171 -5.13 11.45 -29.41
CA THR A 171 -5.75 10.11 -29.48
C THR A 171 -6.47 9.80 -28.19
N CYS A 172 -7.61 9.11 -28.27
CA CYS A 172 -8.32 8.60 -27.09
C CYS A 172 -7.87 7.19 -26.74
N TYR A 173 -7.82 6.90 -25.46
CA TYR A 173 -7.36 5.63 -24.90
C TYR A 173 -8.37 5.06 -23.91
N GLN A 174 -8.35 3.73 -23.78
CA GLN A 174 -9.04 3.00 -22.74
C GLN A 174 -8.01 2.20 -21.93
N PHE A 175 -8.13 2.22 -20.59
CA PHE A 175 -7.28 1.43 -19.73
C PHE A 175 -7.75 -0.02 -19.65
N VAL A 176 -6.85 -0.95 -19.96
CA VAL A 176 -7.04 -2.40 -19.86
C VAL A 176 -6.16 -2.92 -18.72
N ILE A 177 -6.78 -3.55 -17.71
CA ILE A 177 -6.07 -4.07 -16.53
C ILE A 177 -4.98 -5.04 -16.98
N ASN A 178 -3.79 -4.95 -16.39
CA ASN A 178 -2.56 -5.69 -16.70
C ASN A 178 -1.94 -5.44 -18.10
N SER A 179 -2.59 -4.69 -18.98
CA SER A 179 -2.06 -4.37 -20.29
C SER A 179 -1.58 -2.94 -20.38
N GLY A 180 -2.36 -1.99 -19.87
CA GLY A 180 -2.07 -0.56 -20.00
C GLY A 180 -3.14 0.16 -20.81
N PHE A 181 -2.77 1.26 -21.45
CA PHE A 181 -3.65 2.03 -22.30
C PHE A 181 -3.65 1.49 -23.72
N VAL A 182 -4.82 1.38 -24.32
CA VAL A 182 -5.04 0.95 -25.70
C VAL A 182 -5.81 2.04 -26.43
N ALA A 183 -5.37 2.42 -27.63
CA ALA A 183 -6.06 3.41 -28.45
C ALA A 183 -7.48 2.95 -28.76
N CYS A 184 -8.45 3.86 -28.69
CA CYS A 184 -9.86 3.56 -28.91
C CYS A 184 -10.58 4.71 -29.62
N ALA A 185 -11.80 4.43 -30.06
CA ALA A 185 -12.66 5.49 -30.60
C ALA A 185 -13.09 6.46 -29.48
N ASP A 186 -13.24 7.72 -29.81
CA ASP A 186 -13.66 8.80 -28.89
C ASP A 186 -15.01 8.50 -28.20
N SER A 187 -15.90 7.80 -28.92
CA SER A 187 -17.20 7.37 -28.42
C SER A 187 -17.16 6.08 -27.56
N ALA A 188 -15.99 5.50 -27.34
CA ALA A 188 -15.88 4.29 -26.53
C ALA A 188 -16.22 4.57 -25.05
N LYS A 189 -16.85 3.59 -24.41
CA LYS A 189 -17.13 3.71 -22.98
C LYS A 189 -15.82 3.81 -22.19
N ASP A 190 -15.78 4.72 -21.23
CA ASP A 190 -14.62 4.98 -20.37
C ASP A 190 -13.35 5.40 -21.16
N SER A 191 -13.52 5.97 -22.36
CA SER A 191 -12.43 6.59 -23.11
C SER A 191 -11.88 7.80 -22.38
N VAL A 192 -10.59 8.04 -22.51
CA VAL A 192 -9.87 9.16 -21.91
C VAL A 192 -8.97 9.79 -22.97
N ASP A 193 -8.88 11.11 -22.94
CA ASP A 193 -8.01 11.90 -23.80
C ASP A 193 -6.54 11.55 -23.53
N GLY A 194 -5.75 11.33 -24.56
CA GLY A 194 -4.32 11.05 -24.40
C GLY A 194 -3.58 12.18 -23.70
N ARG A 195 -4.03 13.42 -23.83
CA ARG A 195 -3.48 14.54 -23.06
C ARG A 195 -3.61 14.34 -21.56
N VAL A 196 -4.77 13.83 -21.09
CA VAL A 196 -4.99 13.54 -19.66
C VAL A 196 -4.11 12.39 -19.19
N VAL A 197 -3.87 11.39 -20.06
CA VAL A 197 -2.95 10.27 -19.77
C VAL A 197 -1.52 10.79 -19.61
N LEU A 198 -1.07 11.64 -20.55
CA LEU A 198 0.27 12.24 -20.52
C LEU A 198 0.46 13.13 -19.27
N ASP A 199 -0.52 13.99 -18.96
CA ASP A 199 -0.48 14.81 -17.75
C ASP A 199 -0.33 13.95 -16.48
N TRP A 200 -1.01 12.79 -16.42
CA TRP A 200 -0.86 11.86 -15.29
C TRP A 200 0.53 11.22 -15.23
N ILE A 201 1.05 10.75 -16.37
CA ILE A 201 2.40 10.16 -16.47
C ILE A 201 3.48 11.15 -16.02
N GLU A 202 3.30 12.42 -16.36
CA GLU A 202 4.19 13.52 -15.98
C GLU A 202 3.99 14.01 -14.52
N GLY A 203 3.02 13.45 -13.79
CA GLY A 203 2.70 13.85 -12.41
C GLY A 203 2.00 15.22 -12.32
N ASN A 204 1.41 15.70 -13.39
CA ASN A 204 0.69 16.96 -13.46
C ASN A 204 -0.78 16.78 -13.05
N TYR A 205 -1.07 16.95 -11.77
CA TYR A 205 -2.43 16.82 -11.20
C TYR A 205 -3.23 18.13 -11.16
N GLN A 206 -2.93 19.10 -12.00
CA GLN A 206 -3.61 20.41 -12.01
C GLN A 206 -5.08 20.29 -12.40
N GLN A 207 -5.44 19.32 -13.24
CA GLN A 207 -6.81 19.12 -13.69
C GLN A 207 -7.49 17.99 -12.92
N ASP A 208 -8.76 18.19 -12.58
CA ASP A 208 -9.59 17.18 -11.94
C ASP A 208 -9.74 15.90 -12.78
N SER A 209 -9.65 16.02 -14.11
CA SER A 209 -9.67 14.86 -15.03
C SER A 209 -8.52 13.90 -14.76
N VAL A 210 -7.33 14.42 -14.47
CA VAL A 210 -6.13 13.61 -14.14
C VAL A 210 -6.34 12.86 -12.82
N LEU A 211 -6.84 13.52 -11.79
CA LEU A 211 -7.14 12.85 -10.52
C LEU A 211 -8.24 11.78 -10.65
N ARG A 212 -9.26 12.03 -11.49
CA ARG A 212 -10.30 11.03 -11.77
C ARG A 212 -9.74 9.83 -12.52
N LEU A 213 -8.91 10.06 -13.55
CA LEU A 213 -8.24 8.99 -14.28
C LEU A 213 -7.38 8.15 -13.34
N ALA A 214 -6.45 8.78 -12.61
CA ALA A 214 -5.57 8.10 -11.65
C ALA A 214 -6.38 7.25 -10.66
N LYS A 215 -7.45 7.83 -10.06
CA LYS A 215 -8.34 7.12 -9.15
C LYS A 215 -9.01 5.91 -9.82
N SER A 216 -9.49 6.03 -11.05
CA SER A 216 -10.18 4.94 -11.77
C SER A 216 -9.23 3.80 -12.07
N VAL A 217 -8.07 4.11 -12.66
CA VAL A 217 -7.06 3.14 -13.06
C VAL A 217 -6.47 2.42 -11.85
N LEU A 218 -6.01 3.17 -10.84
CA LEU A 218 -5.40 2.57 -9.64
C LEU A 218 -6.41 1.74 -8.86
N ARG A 219 -7.66 2.21 -8.75
CA ARG A 219 -8.71 1.44 -8.08
C ARG A 219 -9.01 0.12 -8.78
N SER A 220 -9.15 0.12 -10.11
CA SER A 220 -9.42 -1.11 -10.86
C SER A 220 -8.26 -2.10 -10.75
N THR A 221 -7.02 -1.62 -10.81
CA THR A 221 -5.81 -2.45 -10.63
C THR A 221 -5.71 -3.02 -9.22
N ILE A 222 -5.98 -2.20 -8.18
CA ILE A 222 -6.01 -2.66 -6.79
C ILE A 222 -7.09 -3.73 -6.62
N ASP A 223 -8.32 -3.46 -7.08
CA ASP A 223 -9.45 -4.38 -6.90
C ASP A 223 -9.19 -5.73 -7.60
N PHE A 224 -8.54 -5.72 -8.75
CA PHE A 224 -8.09 -6.93 -9.43
C PHE A 224 -7.09 -7.74 -8.57
N ASN A 225 -6.07 -7.10 -8.02
CA ASN A 225 -5.01 -7.74 -7.23
C ASN A 225 -5.44 -8.09 -5.80
N LEU A 226 -6.56 -7.57 -5.32
CA LEU A 226 -7.15 -7.97 -4.04
C LEU A 226 -7.81 -9.37 -4.11
N HIS A 227 -8.04 -9.93 -5.30
CA HIS A 227 -8.64 -11.25 -5.49
C HIS A 227 -9.94 -11.45 -4.68
N GLY A 228 -10.83 -10.44 -4.72
CA GLY A 228 -12.11 -10.48 -4.02
C GLY A 228 -12.07 -10.08 -2.53
N LYS A 229 -10.90 -9.77 -1.96
CA LYS A 229 -10.84 -9.19 -0.61
C LYS A 229 -11.39 -7.75 -0.64
N THR A 230 -12.14 -7.38 0.39
CA THR A 230 -12.67 -6.02 0.57
C THR A 230 -11.80 -5.22 1.52
N LEU A 231 -11.76 -3.90 1.33
CA LEU A 231 -11.07 -2.96 2.22
C LEU A 231 -12.10 -2.27 3.11
N LYS A 232 -12.03 -2.51 4.41
CA LYS A 232 -12.96 -1.96 5.41
C LYS A 232 -12.95 -0.44 5.48
N SER A 233 -11.77 0.17 5.28
CA SER A 233 -11.62 1.62 5.24
C SER A 233 -12.45 2.27 4.13
N ARG A 234 -12.61 1.60 2.97
CA ARG A 234 -13.50 2.06 1.88
C ARG A 234 -14.97 2.03 2.29
N ASP A 235 -15.39 0.97 3.00
CA ASP A 235 -16.76 0.86 3.49
C ASP A 235 -17.08 1.96 4.50
N VAL A 236 -16.17 2.20 5.45
CA VAL A 236 -16.27 3.30 6.42
C VAL A 236 -16.36 4.66 5.72
N TYR A 237 -15.51 4.90 4.71
CA TYR A 237 -15.56 6.14 3.94
C TYR A 237 -16.91 6.35 3.26
N LEU A 238 -17.45 5.31 2.62
CA LEU A 238 -18.77 5.37 1.96
C LEU A 238 -19.91 5.62 2.95
N GLU A 239 -19.85 5.00 4.13
CA GLU A 239 -20.83 5.27 5.19
C GLU A 239 -20.76 6.70 5.72
N MET A 240 -19.57 7.26 5.88
CA MET A 240 -19.39 8.67 6.27
C MET A 240 -19.95 9.65 5.24
N GLN A 241 -19.78 9.35 3.94
CA GLN A 241 -20.32 10.18 2.87
C GLN A 241 -21.86 10.15 2.82
N ARG A 242 -22.48 9.02 3.16
CA ARG A 242 -23.96 8.89 3.20
C ARG A 242 -24.59 9.64 4.37
N ARG A 243 -23.81 9.96 5.41
CA ARG A 243 -24.30 10.67 6.61
C ARG A 243 -24.15 12.19 6.55
N LYS A 244 -23.45 12.71 5.52
CA LYS A 244 -23.33 14.13 5.22
C LYS A 244 -24.43 14.56 4.26
#